data_b88e47f908f8cae42fccd05703a74af0
#
_entry.id   b88e47f908f8cae42fccd05703a74af0
#
_cell.length_a   1.000
_cell.length_b   1.000
_cell.length_c   1.000
_cell.angle_alpha   90.00
_cell.angle_beta   90.00
_cell.angle_gamma   90.00
#
_symmetry.space_group_name_H-M   'P 1'
#
loop_
_entity.id
_entity.type
_entity.pdbx_description
1 polymer ?
#
loop_
_entity_poly.entity_id
_entity_poly.type
_entity_poly.pdbx_seq_one_letter_code
_entity_poly.pdbx_strand_id
1 'polypeptide(L)'
;VCFVPENRKEITTEGGLDVSRNFNKLKNLLKDISSNDINISFFIDPDKEQLIATRDLGIKIVELHTGAYAQAVTREMNIESELKKIKDTVKLANNFNINCHAGHGLNFDNVSLIASIPNIKELNIGHFLIGDAIFNGLHNSIFKMKQIIKEAVT
;
A
#
# COMPACT_ATOMS: atom_id res chain seq x y z
N VAL A 1 -9.29 -9.94 1.42
CA VAL A 1 -9.71 -9.28 0.16
C VAL A 1 -9.31 -7.82 0.23
N CYS A 2 -8.60 -7.31 -0.81
CA CYS A 2 -8.25 -5.91 -0.93
C CYS A 2 -9.21 -5.20 -1.89
N PHE A 3 -9.81 -4.10 -1.44
CA PHE A 3 -10.64 -3.24 -2.26
C PHE A 3 -9.79 -2.17 -2.92
N VAL A 4 -9.84 -2.11 -4.24
CA VAL A 4 -9.08 -1.19 -5.08
C VAL A 4 -10.02 -0.39 -6.00
N PRO A 5 -9.65 0.83 -6.44
CA PRO A 5 -10.47 1.64 -7.35
C PRO A 5 -10.28 1.19 -8.81
N GLU A 6 -10.50 -0.06 -9.09
CA GLU A 6 -10.22 -0.63 -10.40
C GLU A 6 -11.41 -0.47 -11.36
N ASN A 7 -11.16 0.13 -12.52
CA ASN A 7 -12.06 0.08 -13.67
C ASN A 7 -11.56 -0.99 -14.63
N ARG A 8 -12.47 -1.79 -15.21
CA ARG A 8 -12.12 -2.88 -16.14
C ARG A 8 -11.30 -2.46 -17.39
N LYS A 9 -11.11 -1.17 -17.59
CA LYS A 9 -10.35 -0.60 -18.72
C LYS A 9 -8.94 -0.16 -18.32
N GLU A 10 -8.58 -0.20 -17.05
CA GLU A 10 -7.27 0.21 -16.55
C GLU A 10 -6.32 -0.98 -16.53
N ILE A 11 -5.07 -0.74 -16.94
CA ILE A 11 -4.02 -1.77 -16.96
C ILE A 11 -3.39 -1.89 -15.58
N THR A 12 -3.35 -0.79 -14.83
CA THR A 12 -2.84 -0.71 -13.44
C THR A 12 -3.71 0.25 -12.64
N THR A 13 -3.75 0.07 -11.32
CA THR A 13 -4.46 0.98 -10.42
C THR A 13 -3.65 2.25 -10.21
N GLU A 14 -4.10 3.36 -10.73
CA GLU A 14 -3.47 4.68 -10.53
C GLU A 14 -4.20 5.45 -9.42
N GLY A 15 -3.67 5.39 -8.21
CA GLY A 15 -4.23 6.04 -7.03
C GLY A 15 -5.03 5.13 -6.12
N GLY A 16 -5.27 5.59 -4.89
CA GLY A 16 -6.01 4.88 -3.87
C GLY A 16 -7.53 4.96 -4.04
N LEU A 17 -8.24 4.08 -3.37
CA LEU A 17 -9.70 4.10 -3.25
C LEU A 17 -10.14 5.38 -2.52
N ASP A 18 -11.01 6.17 -3.14
CA ASP A 18 -11.61 7.33 -2.48
C ASP A 18 -12.72 6.88 -1.51
N VAL A 19 -12.29 6.52 -0.30
CA VAL A 19 -13.17 5.99 0.73
C VAL A 19 -14.13 7.05 1.24
N SER A 20 -13.65 8.28 1.40
CA SER A 20 -14.45 9.39 1.95
C SER A 20 -15.66 9.68 1.06
N ARG A 21 -15.47 9.82 -0.25
CA ARG A 21 -16.55 10.04 -1.21
C ARG A 21 -17.47 8.85 -1.38
N ASN A 22 -16.92 7.63 -1.30
CA ASN A 22 -17.68 6.40 -1.50
C ASN A 22 -18.18 5.78 -0.19
N PHE A 23 -18.13 6.50 0.93
CA PHE A 23 -18.39 5.97 2.27
C PHE A 23 -19.71 5.18 2.39
N ASN A 24 -20.81 5.77 1.97
CA ASN A 24 -22.12 5.10 2.05
C ASN A 24 -22.25 3.88 1.14
N LYS A 25 -21.63 3.94 -0.05
CA LYS A 25 -21.59 2.82 -1.00
C LYS A 25 -20.78 1.66 -0.41
N LEU A 26 -19.59 1.95 0.12
CA LEU A 26 -18.72 0.97 0.75
C LEU A 26 -19.38 0.37 2.00
N LYS A 27 -20.01 1.20 2.85
CA LYS A 27 -20.74 0.74 4.03
C LYS A 27 -21.83 -0.27 3.70
N ASN A 28 -22.57 -0.04 2.61
CA ASN A 28 -23.60 -1.00 2.17
C ASN A 28 -22.98 -2.29 1.62
N LEU A 29 -21.95 -2.17 0.78
CA LEU A 29 -21.24 -3.33 0.23
C LEU A 29 -20.63 -4.21 1.33
N LEU A 30 -20.06 -3.60 2.37
CA LEU A 30 -19.47 -4.33 3.49
C LEU A 30 -20.49 -5.15 4.26
N LYS A 31 -21.77 -4.74 4.34
CA LYS A 31 -22.84 -5.51 4.98
C LYS A 31 -23.10 -6.83 4.25
N ASP A 32 -22.97 -6.82 2.92
CA ASP A 32 -23.23 -7.99 2.09
C ASP A 32 -22.07 -8.99 2.11
N ILE A 33 -20.85 -8.51 2.44
CA ILE A 33 -19.60 -9.33 2.42
C ILE A 33 -19.22 -9.81 3.82
N SER A 34 -19.86 -9.31 4.89
CA SER A 34 -19.48 -9.63 6.26
C SER A 34 -19.69 -11.10 6.61
N SER A 35 -18.77 -11.97 6.16
CA SER A 35 -18.52 -13.26 6.79
C SER A 35 -17.32 -13.09 7.76
N ASN A 36 -17.41 -13.71 8.93
CA ASN A 36 -16.37 -13.60 9.97
C ASN A 36 -15.00 -14.18 9.55
N ASP A 37 -14.91 -14.79 8.37
CA ASP A 37 -13.72 -15.51 7.89
C ASP A 37 -12.93 -14.74 6.83
N ILE A 38 -13.33 -13.51 6.47
CA ILE A 38 -12.67 -12.71 5.44
C ILE A 38 -12.03 -11.47 6.06
N ASN A 39 -10.72 -11.36 5.96
CA ASN A 39 -10.01 -10.12 6.22
C ASN A 39 -10.18 -9.16 5.04
N ILE A 40 -10.68 -7.97 5.33
CA ILE A 40 -10.88 -6.91 4.33
C ILE A 40 -9.83 -5.83 4.53
N SER A 41 -9.14 -5.46 3.45
CA SER A 41 -8.25 -4.30 3.39
C SER A 41 -8.71 -3.31 2.32
N PHE A 42 -8.36 -2.04 2.51
CA PHE A 42 -8.57 -1.00 1.52
C PHE A 42 -7.23 -0.49 1.01
N PHE A 43 -7.09 -0.38 -0.31
CA PHE A 43 -5.97 0.26 -0.97
C PHE A 43 -6.24 1.76 -1.05
N ILE A 44 -5.56 2.58 -0.26
CA ILE A 44 -5.80 4.01 -0.11
C ILE A 44 -4.54 4.83 -0.34
N ASP A 45 -4.69 6.06 -0.79
CA ASP A 45 -3.59 7.01 -0.75
C ASP A 45 -3.18 7.32 0.71
N PRO A 46 -1.90 7.68 0.97
CA PRO A 46 -1.44 8.03 2.30
C PRO A 46 -1.97 9.39 2.73
N ASP A 47 -3.27 9.43 3.00
CA ASP A 47 -4.06 10.60 3.34
C ASP A 47 -4.88 10.39 4.61
N LYS A 48 -4.91 11.41 5.47
CA LYS A 48 -5.59 11.37 6.75
C LYS A 48 -7.10 11.19 6.63
N GLU A 49 -7.74 11.83 5.65
CA GLU A 49 -9.19 11.78 5.45
C GLU A 49 -9.60 10.37 5.02
N GLN A 50 -8.86 9.78 4.09
CA GLN A 50 -9.08 8.41 3.63
C GLN A 50 -8.93 7.40 4.77
N LEU A 51 -7.90 7.58 5.61
CA LEU A 51 -7.68 6.70 6.76
C LEU A 51 -8.77 6.82 7.82
N ILE A 52 -9.26 8.03 8.11
CA ILE A 52 -10.36 8.26 9.06
C ILE A 52 -11.64 7.58 8.55
N ALA A 53 -11.98 7.80 7.28
CA ALA A 53 -13.15 7.16 6.66
C ALA A 53 -13.05 5.62 6.70
N THR A 54 -11.85 5.08 6.47
CA THR A 54 -11.57 3.64 6.58
C THR A 54 -11.80 3.11 8.00
N ARG A 55 -11.30 3.82 9.01
CA ARG A 55 -11.55 3.50 10.43
C ARG A 55 -13.04 3.48 10.75
N ASP A 56 -13.78 4.49 10.30
CA ASP A 56 -15.21 4.65 10.60
C ASP A 56 -16.10 3.60 9.92
N LEU A 57 -15.57 2.96 8.87
CA LEU A 57 -16.16 1.75 8.26
C LEU A 57 -15.79 0.46 9.01
N GLY A 58 -14.96 0.52 10.05
CA GLY A 58 -14.56 -0.64 10.85
C GLY A 58 -13.46 -1.51 10.23
N ILE A 59 -12.83 -1.04 9.15
CA ILE A 59 -11.74 -1.75 8.47
C ILE A 59 -10.48 -1.71 9.34
N LYS A 60 -9.77 -2.83 9.43
CA LYS A 60 -8.59 -3.03 10.29
C LYS A 60 -7.27 -3.17 9.53
N ILE A 61 -7.32 -3.18 8.22
CA ILE A 61 -6.14 -3.33 7.37
C ILE A 61 -6.23 -2.32 6.23
N VAL A 62 -5.15 -1.61 5.98
CA VAL A 62 -4.99 -0.75 4.80
C VAL A 62 -3.72 -1.11 4.06
N GLU A 63 -3.76 -1.01 2.74
CA GLU A 63 -2.58 -0.96 1.91
C GLU A 63 -2.39 0.49 1.44
N LEU A 64 -1.27 1.10 1.81
CA LEU A 64 -0.94 2.46 1.40
C LEU A 64 -0.34 2.45 0.00
N HIS A 65 -0.93 3.25 -0.89
CA HIS A 65 -0.45 3.47 -2.25
C HIS A 65 0.88 4.23 -2.24
N THR A 66 1.96 3.59 -2.68
CA THR A 66 3.31 4.19 -2.70
C THR A 66 3.72 4.75 -4.06
N GLY A 67 2.81 4.83 -5.03
CA GLY A 67 3.12 5.25 -6.40
C GLY A 67 3.68 6.67 -6.50
N ALA A 68 3.11 7.63 -5.77
CA ALA A 68 3.63 9.01 -5.75
C ALA A 68 5.06 9.07 -5.19
N TYR A 69 5.35 8.32 -4.13
CA TYR A 69 6.71 8.16 -3.60
C TYR A 69 7.64 7.49 -4.61
N ALA A 70 7.22 6.42 -5.27
CA ALA A 70 8.03 5.73 -6.28
C ALA A 70 8.37 6.64 -7.46
N GLN A 71 7.41 7.44 -7.93
CA GLN A 71 7.64 8.46 -8.96
C GLN A 71 8.59 9.57 -8.47
N ALA A 72 8.46 10.00 -7.22
CA ALA A 72 9.34 10.98 -6.61
C ALA A 72 10.80 10.51 -6.59
N VAL A 73 11.04 9.23 -6.24
CA VAL A 73 12.38 8.63 -6.31
C VAL A 73 12.89 8.60 -7.74
N THR A 74 12.10 8.15 -8.71
CA THR A 74 12.49 8.09 -10.12
C THR A 74 12.84 9.47 -10.70
N ARG A 75 12.15 10.52 -10.25
CA ARG A 75 12.37 11.90 -10.70
C ARG A 75 13.39 12.67 -9.85
N GLU A 76 13.87 12.07 -8.78
CA GLU A 76 14.75 12.70 -7.77
C GLU A 76 14.17 14.01 -7.20
N MET A 77 12.83 14.06 -7.05
CA MET A 77 12.11 15.26 -6.60
C MET A 77 11.06 14.91 -5.54
N ASN A 78 10.99 15.72 -4.48
CA ASN A 78 9.96 15.64 -3.43
C ASN A 78 9.93 14.29 -2.64
N ILE A 79 11.02 13.53 -2.65
CA ILE A 79 11.10 12.21 -2.00
C ILE A 79 10.74 12.31 -0.52
N GLU A 80 11.34 13.25 0.21
CA GLU A 80 11.11 13.44 1.65
C GLU A 80 9.66 13.80 1.96
N SER A 81 9.03 14.63 1.10
CA SER A 81 7.63 15.03 1.27
C SER A 81 6.69 13.84 1.12
N GLU A 82 6.87 13.01 0.10
CA GLU A 82 6.04 11.83 -0.12
C GLU A 82 6.27 10.76 0.96
N LEU A 83 7.54 10.54 1.33
CA LEU A 83 7.90 9.63 2.42
C LEU A 83 7.28 10.08 3.76
N LYS A 84 7.25 11.40 4.02
CA LYS A 84 6.63 11.96 5.21
C LYS A 84 5.14 11.69 5.26
N LYS A 85 4.40 11.84 4.15
CA LYS A 85 2.97 11.52 4.09
C LYS A 85 2.70 10.05 4.50
N ILE A 86 3.52 9.13 3.97
CA ILE A 86 3.41 7.70 4.31
C ILE A 86 3.67 7.49 5.79
N LYS A 87 4.78 8.03 6.33
CA LYS A 87 5.14 7.91 7.75
C LYS A 87 4.05 8.46 8.68
N ASP A 88 3.52 9.65 8.37
CA ASP A 88 2.47 10.28 9.17
C ASP A 88 1.19 9.44 9.15
N THR A 89 0.83 8.88 7.99
CA THR A 89 -0.35 8.01 7.85
C THR A 89 -0.17 6.69 8.60
N VAL A 90 0.99 6.05 8.52
CA VAL A 90 1.30 4.82 9.29
C VAL A 90 1.22 5.08 10.80
N LYS A 91 1.76 6.20 11.27
CA LYS A 91 1.67 6.59 12.68
C LYS A 91 0.24 6.78 13.14
N LEU A 92 -0.59 7.44 12.32
CA LEU A 92 -2.00 7.63 12.61
C LEU A 92 -2.79 6.32 12.58
N ALA A 93 -2.52 5.44 11.62
CA ALA A 93 -3.13 4.12 11.52
C ALA A 93 -2.82 3.25 12.75
N ASN A 94 -1.59 3.30 13.23
CA ASN A 94 -1.19 2.62 14.47
C ASN A 94 -2.00 3.11 15.68
N ASN A 95 -2.25 4.43 15.79
CA ASN A 95 -3.10 4.99 16.85
C ASN A 95 -4.56 4.53 16.75
N PHE A 96 -5.02 4.14 15.57
CA PHE A 96 -6.36 3.60 15.32
C PHE A 96 -6.42 2.06 15.40
N ASN A 97 -5.32 1.39 15.72
CA ASN A 97 -5.18 -0.07 15.67
C ASN A 97 -5.52 -0.63 14.27
N ILE A 98 -5.05 0.06 13.23
CA ILE A 98 -5.16 -0.37 11.82
C ILE A 98 -3.78 -0.86 11.38
N ASN A 99 -3.71 -2.08 10.85
CA ASN A 99 -2.49 -2.62 10.25
C ASN A 99 -2.22 -1.97 8.90
N CYS A 100 -0.99 -1.52 8.69
CA CYS A 100 -0.54 -0.95 7.44
C CYS A 100 0.26 -1.94 6.63
N HIS A 101 -0.16 -2.15 5.39
CA HIS A 101 0.62 -2.69 4.30
C HIS A 101 0.99 -1.55 3.37
N ALA A 102 1.92 -1.77 2.43
CA ALA A 102 2.30 -0.77 1.44
C ALA A 102 2.62 -1.45 0.10
N GLY A 103 2.30 -0.78 -0.99
CA GLY A 103 2.51 -1.34 -2.32
C GLY A 103 2.34 -0.33 -3.44
N HIS A 104 2.57 -0.79 -4.64
CA HIS A 104 2.55 -0.07 -5.90
C HIS A 104 3.81 0.77 -6.18
N GLY A 105 4.50 0.44 -7.28
CA GLY A 105 5.68 1.17 -7.76
C GLY A 105 6.98 0.86 -7.01
N LEU A 106 6.97 -0.04 -6.03
CA LEU A 106 8.17 -0.43 -5.30
C LEU A 106 9.08 -1.32 -6.15
N ASN A 107 10.39 -1.06 -6.04
CA ASN A 107 11.47 -1.76 -6.72
C ASN A 107 12.70 -1.87 -5.80
N PHE A 108 13.85 -2.36 -6.32
CA PHE A 108 15.07 -2.50 -5.53
C PHE A 108 15.65 -1.18 -5.02
N ASP A 109 15.43 -0.08 -5.74
CA ASP A 109 16.06 1.21 -5.44
C ASP A 109 15.27 2.03 -4.40
N ASN A 110 13.96 1.75 -4.27
CA ASN A 110 13.08 2.57 -3.43
C ASN A 110 12.45 1.82 -2.24
N VAL A 111 12.51 0.48 -2.23
CA VAL A 111 11.81 -0.32 -1.22
C VAL A 111 12.37 -0.14 0.20
N SER A 112 13.67 0.12 0.36
CA SER A 112 14.35 0.18 1.66
C SER A 112 13.74 1.22 2.59
N LEU A 113 13.48 2.43 2.09
CA LEU A 113 12.91 3.51 2.90
C LEU A 113 11.48 3.21 3.36
N ILE A 114 10.71 2.46 2.57
CA ILE A 114 9.36 2.04 2.96
C ILE A 114 9.42 0.88 3.95
N ALA A 115 10.29 -0.10 3.69
CA ALA A 115 10.47 -1.25 4.59
C ALA A 115 10.95 -0.85 5.98
N SER A 116 11.75 0.21 6.09
CA SER A 116 12.27 0.73 7.36
C SER A 116 11.23 1.48 8.21
N ILE A 117 10.02 1.77 7.69
CA ILE A 117 9.00 2.48 8.45
C ILE A 117 8.40 1.51 9.50
N PRO A 118 8.52 1.82 10.81
CA PRO A 118 7.91 0.99 11.85
C PRO A 118 6.40 0.84 11.64
N ASN A 119 5.87 -0.37 11.89
CA ASN A 119 4.46 -0.72 11.75
C ASN A 119 3.93 -0.91 10.32
N ILE A 120 4.76 -0.84 9.29
CA ILE A 120 4.42 -1.50 8.01
C ILE A 120 4.62 -3.01 8.20
N LYS A 121 3.57 -3.79 7.99
CA LYS A 121 3.54 -5.24 8.25
C LYS A 121 3.79 -6.08 7.01
N GLU A 122 3.45 -5.55 5.84
CA GLU A 122 3.49 -6.28 4.57
C GLU A 122 3.80 -5.31 3.42
N LEU A 123 4.56 -5.80 2.43
CA LEU A 123 4.84 -5.10 1.18
C LEU A 123 4.28 -5.90 0.01
N ASN A 124 3.43 -5.27 -0.81
CA ASN A 124 2.81 -5.86 -1.98
C ASN A 124 3.55 -5.42 -3.24
N ILE A 125 4.44 -6.29 -3.76
CA ILE A 125 5.32 -6.00 -4.90
C ILE A 125 5.16 -7.08 -5.96
N GLY A 126 4.39 -6.80 -7.00
CA GLY A 126 4.13 -7.73 -8.10
C GLY A 126 4.80 -7.31 -9.40
N HIS A 127 4.38 -6.19 -9.97
CA HIS A 127 4.76 -5.73 -11.30
C HIS A 127 6.28 -5.73 -11.53
N PHE A 128 7.02 -5.09 -10.62
CA PHE A 128 8.47 -5.01 -10.71
C PHE A 128 9.14 -6.40 -10.64
N LEU A 129 8.73 -7.25 -9.70
CA LEU A 129 9.33 -8.57 -9.52
C LEU A 129 9.11 -9.48 -10.74
N ILE A 130 7.94 -9.42 -11.36
CA ILE A 130 7.66 -10.18 -12.58
C ILE A 130 8.48 -9.64 -13.76
N GLY A 131 8.58 -8.31 -13.90
CA GLY A 131 9.41 -7.68 -14.93
C GLY A 131 10.89 -8.04 -14.81
N ASP A 132 11.46 -7.93 -13.61
CA ASP A 132 12.84 -8.30 -13.32
C ASP A 132 13.09 -9.81 -13.53
N ALA A 133 12.11 -10.64 -13.19
CA ALA A 133 12.20 -12.09 -13.30
C ALA A 133 12.34 -12.58 -14.75
N ILE A 134 11.90 -11.81 -15.74
CA ILE A 134 12.09 -12.15 -17.17
C ILE A 134 13.57 -12.25 -17.52
N PHE A 135 14.40 -11.40 -16.91
CA PHE A 135 15.85 -11.34 -17.18
C PHE A 135 16.67 -12.13 -16.15
N ASN A 136 16.28 -12.10 -14.88
CA ASN A 136 17.07 -12.60 -13.76
C ASN A 136 16.53 -13.89 -13.13
N GLY A 137 15.33 -14.32 -13.54
CA GLY A 137 14.63 -15.47 -12.97
C GLY A 137 13.92 -15.11 -11.65
N LEU A 138 12.73 -15.66 -11.43
CA LEU A 138 11.83 -15.31 -10.30
C LEU A 138 12.50 -15.56 -8.93
N HIS A 139 13.25 -16.67 -8.80
CA HIS A 139 13.95 -16.98 -7.55
C HIS A 139 14.92 -15.85 -7.15
N ASN A 140 15.76 -15.41 -8.09
CA ASN A 140 16.77 -14.38 -7.83
C ASN A 140 16.14 -13.03 -7.53
N SER A 141 15.09 -12.65 -8.25
CA SER A 141 14.36 -11.40 -8.05
C SER A 141 13.73 -11.35 -6.65
N ILE A 142 13.06 -12.42 -6.23
CA ILE A 142 12.46 -12.51 -4.89
C ILE A 142 13.55 -12.55 -3.83
N PHE A 143 14.61 -13.34 -4.01
CA PHE A 143 15.71 -13.44 -3.05
C PHE A 143 16.37 -12.08 -2.81
N LYS A 144 16.72 -11.35 -3.88
CA LYS A 144 17.29 -10.01 -3.79
C LYS A 144 16.36 -9.02 -3.06
N MET A 145 15.07 -9.02 -3.42
CA MET A 145 14.09 -8.16 -2.76
C MET A 145 14.02 -8.45 -1.26
N LYS A 146 13.96 -9.71 -0.87
CA LYS A 146 13.93 -10.12 0.55
C LYS A 146 15.21 -9.74 1.30
N GLN A 147 16.38 -9.77 0.65
CA GLN A 147 17.62 -9.30 1.27
C GLN A 147 17.56 -7.81 1.56
N ILE A 148 17.16 -6.99 0.56
CA ILE A 148 17.05 -5.53 0.73
C ILE A 148 16.07 -5.18 1.86
N ILE A 149 14.91 -5.83 1.89
CA ILE A 149 13.91 -5.62 2.96
C ILE A 149 14.50 -5.99 4.32
N LYS A 150 15.18 -7.13 4.44
CA LYS A 150 15.80 -7.57 5.69
C LYS A 150 16.84 -6.58 6.20
N GLU A 151 17.70 -6.07 5.32
CA GLU A 151 18.73 -5.07 5.66
C GLU A 151 18.11 -3.74 6.10
N ALA A 152 16.97 -3.36 5.54
CA ALA A 152 16.28 -2.12 5.88
C ALA A 152 15.58 -2.14 7.25
N VAL A 153 15.26 -3.32 7.80
CA VAL A 153 14.56 -3.46 9.11
C VAL A 153 15.48 -3.87 10.25
N THR A 154 16.79 -4.03 9.98
CA THR A 154 17.83 -4.35 10.98
C THR A 154 18.35 -3.08 11.60
#